data_3bf74d9300afd9ec04114c6f81f6fd10
#
_entry.id   3bf74d9300afd9ec04114c6f81f6fd10
#
_cell.length_a   1.000
_cell.length_b   1.000
_cell.length_c   1.000
_cell.angle_alpha   90.00
_cell.angle_beta   90.00
_cell.angle_gamma   90.00
#
_symmetry.space_group_name_H-M   'P 1'
#
loop_
_entity.id
_entity.type
_entity.pdbx_description
1 polymer ?
#
loop_
_entity_poly.entity_id
_entity_poly.type
_entity_poly.pdbx_seq_one_letter_code
_entity_poly.pdbx_strand_id
1 'polypeptide(L)'
;VEDKNYETQVEVNTGNGNTAGLILYYNEKAYAGITSDGKSFTIHQNAEKSFGLPNKIGKRFFAKIQNQGNIMRVMVSKDGKEWNTLAENIDVSQLHHNNYKGFYALRIGLLSAGKGNAGFRKFRYRNAIPEEKDMSAYLMVFHKDETHGLYMAVSHDGYNFTALNDGEPVIAGDTIAY
;
A
#
# COMPACT_ATOMS: atom_id res chain seq x y z
N VAL A 1 -4.76 -0.06 6.65
CA VAL A 1 -5.02 0.37 5.28
C VAL A 1 -5.61 -0.82 4.55
N GLU A 2 -6.83 -0.71 4.07
CA GLU A 2 -7.48 -1.78 3.27
C GLU A 2 -6.97 -1.78 1.82
N ASP A 3 -6.45 -0.64 1.37
CA ASP A 3 -5.87 -0.50 0.04
C ASP A 3 -4.56 -1.28 -0.07
N LYS A 4 -4.46 -2.13 -1.08
CA LYS A 4 -3.23 -2.87 -1.39
C LYS A 4 -2.26 -2.07 -2.26
N ASN A 5 -2.79 -1.09 -3.01
CA ASN A 5 -2.00 -0.23 -3.90
C ASN A 5 -2.19 1.22 -3.50
N TYR A 6 -1.16 1.84 -2.96
CA TYR A 6 -1.20 3.23 -2.52
C TYR A 6 0.17 3.88 -2.52
N GLU A 7 0.16 5.19 -2.50
CA GLU A 7 1.33 6.04 -2.32
C GLU A 7 1.09 6.99 -1.15
N THR A 8 2.08 7.12 -0.29
CA THR A 8 2.06 8.13 0.78
C THR A 8 3.37 8.89 0.80
N GLN A 9 3.31 10.18 1.07
CA GLN A 9 4.49 11.03 1.18
C GLN A 9 4.33 12.09 2.27
N VAL A 10 5.46 12.55 2.79
CA VAL A 10 5.52 13.60 3.79
C VAL A 10 6.85 14.36 3.72
N GLU A 11 6.83 15.66 3.96
CA GLU A 11 8.02 16.46 4.26
C GLU A 11 8.39 16.26 5.72
N VAL A 12 9.60 15.75 5.97
CA VAL A 12 10.15 15.48 7.31
C VAL A 12 11.23 16.49 7.63
N ASN A 13 11.21 17.01 8.86
CA ASN A 13 12.33 17.72 9.46
C ASN A 13 12.70 17.01 10.76
N THR A 14 13.86 16.36 10.79
CA THR A 14 14.31 15.59 11.96
C THR A 14 14.59 16.45 13.19
N GLY A 15 14.82 17.75 13.00
CA GLY A 15 15.27 18.61 14.10
C GLY A 15 16.68 18.28 14.58
N ASN A 16 16.93 18.50 15.86
CA ASN A 16 18.20 18.19 16.52
C ASN A 16 18.01 17.04 17.52
N GLY A 17 18.88 16.02 17.43
CA GLY A 17 18.87 14.90 18.36
C GLY A 17 17.67 13.96 18.22
N ASN A 18 17.02 13.98 17.07
CA ASN A 18 15.89 13.12 16.75
C ASN A 18 16.14 12.27 15.52
N THR A 19 15.51 11.10 15.51
CA THR A 19 15.28 10.27 14.32
C THR A 19 13.81 10.40 13.97
N ALA A 20 13.50 10.71 12.69
CA ALA A 20 12.14 10.89 12.24
C ALA A 20 11.92 10.34 10.83
N GLY A 21 10.70 9.95 10.52
CA GLY A 21 10.41 9.41 9.20
C GLY A 21 8.97 8.95 8.99
N LEU A 22 8.79 8.20 7.90
CA LEU A 22 7.53 7.68 7.41
C LEU A 22 7.57 6.15 7.43
N ILE A 23 6.60 5.52 8.05
CA ILE A 23 6.55 4.08 8.21
C ILE A 23 5.16 3.51 7.92
N LEU A 24 5.11 2.25 7.55
CA LEU A 24 3.94 1.40 7.66
C LEU A 24 4.02 0.74 9.03
N TYR A 25 3.04 0.97 9.87
CA TYR A 25 3.06 0.59 11.26
C TYR A 25 1.91 -0.36 11.59
N TYR A 26 2.22 -1.53 12.03
CA TYR A 26 1.29 -2.48 12.61
C TYR A 26 1.34 -2.39 14.15
N ASN A 27 2.51 -2.62 14.74
CA ASN A 27 2.81 -2.41 16.16
C ASN A 27 4.32 -2.14 16.35
N GLU A 28 4.79 -2.02 17.59
CA GLU A 28 6.18 -1.70 17.92
C GLU A 28 7.21 -2.75 17.45
N LYS A 29 6.79 -3.98 17.20
CA LYS A 29 7.61 -5.09 16.67
C LYS A 29 7.42 -5.34 15.18
N ALA A 30 6.49 -4.65 14.56
CA ALA A 30 6.06 -4.89 13.19
C ALA A 30 5.81 -3.56 12.46
N TYR A 31 6.85 -3.02 11.86
CA TYR A 31 6.78 -1.81 11.03
C TYR A 31 7.87 -1.83 9.95
N ALA A 32 7.62 -1.17 8.82
CA ALA A 32 8.55 -1.01 7.72
C ALA A 32 8.52 0.43 7.20
N GLY A 33 9.58 0.92 6.59
CA GLY A 33 9.63 2.27 6.04
C GLY A 33 10.99 2.92 6.15
N ILE A 34 11.02 4.24 6.32
CA ILE A 34 12.25 5.04 6.35
C ILE A 34 12.25 6.01 7.52
N THR A 35 13.39 6.09 8.19
CA THR A 35 13.72 7.15 9.14
C THR A 35 15.06 7.80 8.82
N SER A 36 15.33 8.97 9.39
CA SER A 36 16.63 9.63 9.30
C SER A 36 16.93 10.40 10.58
N ASP A 37 18.20 10.42 10.96
CA ASP A 37 18.77 11.30 11.99
C ASP A 37 19.32 12.62 11.41
N GLY A 38 19.17 12.81 10.10
CA GLY A 38 19.71 13.93 9.35
C GLY A 38 21.11 13.69 8.77
N LYS A 39 21.78 12.59 9.15
CA LYS A 39 23.10 12.19 8.62
C LYS A 39 23.02 10.90 7.82
N SER A 40 22.14 10.01 8.24
CA SER A 40 21.88 8.73 7.60
C SER A 40 20.37 8.51 7.42
N PHE A 41 20.00 7.75 6.41
CA PHE A 41 18.70 7.12 6.28
C PHE A 41 18.78 5.72 6.84
N THR A 42 17.77 5.29 7.58
CA THR A 42 17.58 3.90 8.00
C THR A 42 16.34 3.36 7.31
N ILE A 43 16.51 2.31 6.52
CA ILE A 43 15.42 1.58 5.87
C ILE A 43 15.05 0.42 6.78
N HIS A 44 13.81 0.42 7.25
CA HIS A 44 13.22 -0.65 8.05
C HIS A 44 12.46 -1.61 7.13
N GLN A 45 12.87 -2.86 7.09
CA GLN A 45 12.15 -3.92 6.36
C GLN A 45 11.07 -4.56 7.24
N ASN A 46 11.43 -4.73 8.51
CA ASN A 46 10.53 -4.94 9.65
C ASN A 46 11.23 -4.35 10.88
N ALA A 47 10.63 -4.38 12.06
CA ALA A 47 11.22 -3.79 13.26
C ALA A 47 12.61 -4.34 13.62
N GLU A 48 12.92 -5.58 13.21
CA GLU A 48 14.17 -6.28 13.54
C GLU A 48 15.21 -6.20 12.42
N LYS A 49 14.79 -5.98 11.18
CA LYS A 49 15.67 -5.91 10.00
C LYS A 49 15.70 -4.50 9.44
N SER A 50 16.86 -3.88 9.52
CA SER A 50 17.09 -2.56 8.95
C SER A 50 18.51 -2.44 8.39
N PHE A 51 18.70 -1.49 7.48
CA PHE A 51 20.01 -1.12 6.97
C PHE A 51 20.12 0.40 6.80
N GLY A 52 21.33 0.91 6.91
CA GLY A 52 21.65 2.33 6.83
C GLY A 52 22.20 2.74 5.47
N LEU A 53 21.84 3.95 5.03
CA LEU A 53 22.36 4.61 3.84
C LEU A 53 22.76 6.06 4.18
N PRO A 54 23.83 6.62 3.56
CA PRO A 54 24.19 8.02 3.78
C PRO A 54 23.06 8.96 3.37
N ASN A 55 22.71 9.92 4.24
CA ASN A 55 21.78 10.98 3.91
C ASN A 55 22.53 12.21 3.41
N LYS A 56 22.55 12.42 2.09
CA LYS A 56 23.16 13.59 1.43
C LYS A 56 22.19 14.79 1.33
N ILE A 57 20.93 14.65 1.75
CA ILE A 57 19.93 15.72 1.71
C ILE A 57 19.97 16.57 2.99
N GLY A 58 20.20 15.93 4.13
CA GLY A 58 20.24 16.56 5.44
C GLY A 58 18.95 16.39 6.24
N LYS A 59 18.74 17.28 7.23
CA LYS A 59 17.65 17.15 8.21
C LYS A 59 16.25 17.34 7.65
N ARG A 60 16.11 18.04 6.51
CA ARG A 60 14.82 18.27 5.84
C ARG A 60 14.81 17.54 4.52
N PHE A 61 13.87 16.64 4.36
CA PHE A 61 13.68 15.82 3.16
C PHE A 61 12.21 15.42 3.00
N PHE A 62 11.84 14.99 1.81
CA PHE A 62 10.59 14.31 1.57
C PHE A 62 10.81 12.81 1.58
N ALA A 63 9.99 12.11 2.32
CA ALA A 63 9.90 10.64 2.31
C ALA A 63 8.64 10.21 1.55
N LYS A 64 8.76 9.17 0.77
CA LYS A 64 7.63 8.56 0.05
C LYS A 64 7.71 7.04 0.18
N ILE A 65 6.57 6.44 0.41
CA ILE A 65 6.34 5.01 0.34
C ILE A 65 5.31 4.75 -0.76
N GLN A 66 5.65 3.85 -1.68
CA GLN A 66 4.70 3.23 -2.59
C GLN A 66 4.56 1.77 -2.18
N ASN A 67 3.31 1.32 -2.01
CA ASN A 67 3.00 -0.08 -1.77
C ASN A 67 2.16 -0.61 -2.92
N GLN A 68 2.57 -1.73 -3.49
CA GLN A 68 1.85 -2.41 -4.55
C GLN A 68 1.75 -3.90 -4.23
N GLY A 69 0.56 -4.37 -3.89
CA GLY A 69 0.32 -5.78 -3.56
C GLY A 69 1.17 -6.30 -2.39
N ASN A 70 1.44 -5.47 -1.38
CA ASN A 70 2.33 -5.73 -0.23
C ASN A 70 3.85 -5.69 -0.56
N ILE A 71 4.23 -5.22 -1.73
CA ILE A 71 5.64 -4.92 -2.05
C ILE A 71 5.84 -3.43 -1.93
N MET A 72 6.71 -3.03 -1.02
CA MET A 72 6.99 -1.64 -0.69
C MET A 72 8.24 -1.14 -1.42
N ARG A 73 8.15 0.09 -1.94
CA ARG A 73 9.27 0.90 -2.42
C ARG A 73 9.40 2.13 -1.55
N VAL A 74 10.63 2.49 -1.21
CA VAL A 74 10.97 3.67 -0.41
C VAL A 74 11.75 4.65 -1.25
N MET A 75 11.32 5.90 -1.26
CA MET A 75 11.93 6.97 -2.03
C MET A 75 12.12 8.21 -1.18
N VAL A 76 13.12 9.01 -1.53
CA VAL A 76 13.37 10.31 -0.91
C VAL A 76 13.54 11.39 -1.95
N SER A 77 13.27 12.63 -1.53
CA SER A 77 13.45 13.81 -2.38
C SER A 77 13.89 14.99 -1.53
N LYS A 78 14.65 15.91 -2.12
CA LYS A 78 15.01 17.19 -1.50
C LYS A 78 13.88 18.22 -1.61
N ASP A 79 13.12 18.19 -2.70
CA ASP A 79 12.15 19.21 -3.08
C ASP A 79 10.71 18.68 -3.24
N GLY A 80 10.52 17.36 -3.16
CA GLY A 80 9.23 16.70 -3.38
C GLY A 80 8.84 16.53 -4.85
N LYS A 81 9.74 16.82 -5.79
CA LYS A 81 9.54 16.70 -7.24
C LYS A 81 10.40 15.59 -7.84
N GLU A 82 11.71 15.66 -7.63
CA GLU A 82 12.64 14.65 -8.09
C GLU A 82 12.86 13.60 -7.00
N TRP A 83 12.61 12.34 -7.33
CA TRP A 83 12.62 11.25 -6.37
C TRP A 83 13.73 10.25 -6.62
N ASN A 84 14.48 9.92 -5.57
CA ASN A 84 15.50 8.88 -5.59
C ASN A 84 14.98 7.66 -4.84
N THR A 85 14.96 6.51 -5.49
CA THR A 85 14.64 5.24 -4.85
C THR A 85 15.83 4.80 -3.98
N LEU A 86 15.57 4.60 -2.69
CA LEU A 86 16.57 4.08 -1.74
C LEU A 86 16.46 2.58 -1.54
N ALA A 87 15.25 2.06 -1.61
CA ALA A 87 14.99 0.62 -1.50
C ALA A 87 13.70 0.26 -2.23
N GLU A 88 13.67 -0.95 -2.78
CA GLU A 88 12.51 -1.53 -3.45
C GLU A 88 12.42 -3.02 -3.16
N ASN A 89 11.32 -3.64 -3.56
CA ASN A 89 11.05 -5.05 -3.35
C ASN A 89 11.05 -5.47 -1.87
N ILE A 90 10.64 -4.56 -0.98
CA ILE A 90 10.48 -4.87 0.44
C ILE A 90 9.12 -5.52 0.64
N ASP A 91 9.11 -6.79 0.99
CA ASP A 91 7.89 -7.54 1.30
C ASP A 91 7.34 -7.14 2.69
N VAL A 92 6.16 -6.56 2.70
CA VAL A 92 5.44 -6.14 3.92
C VAL A 92 4.21 -7.02 4.20
N SER A 93 4.05 -8.12 3.46
CA SER A 93 2.94 -9.06 3.63
C SER A 93 2.88 -9.67 5.03
N GLN A 94 4.01 -9.71 5.73
CA GLN A 94 4.13 -10.26 7.07
C GLN A 94 3.62 -9.32 8.19
N LEU A 95 3.30 -8.04 7.86
CA LEU A 95 2.86 -7.06 8.87
C LEU A 95 1.36 -7.19 9.17
N HIS A 96 0.97 -8.33 9.73
CA HIS A 96 -0.43 -8.63 10.07
C HIS A 96 -0.56 -9.53 11.32
N HIS A 97 -1.79 -9.74 11.78
CA HIS A 97 -2.11 -10.40 13.05
C HIS A 97 -1.67 -11.87 13.15
N ASN A 98 -1.56 -12.61 12.06
CA ASN A 98 -1.14 -14.01 12.11
C ASN A 98 0.34 -14.16 12.53
N ASN A 99 1.19 -13.15 12.24
CA ASN A 99 2.60 -13.14 12.61
C ASN A 99 2.87 -12.35 13.89
N TYR A 100 2.09 -11.30 14.13
CA TYR A 100 2.23 -10.42 15.28
C TYR A 100 0.91 -10.33 16.00
N LYS A 101 0.88 -10.66 17.28
CA LYS A 101 -0.32 -10.67 18.11
C LYS A 101 -1.11 -9.36 18.02
N GLY A 102 -2.42 -9.43 18.24
CA GLY A 102 -3.35 -8.30 18.22
C GLY A 102 -4.07 -8.15 16.88
N PHE A 103 -5.29 -7.61 16.91
CA PHE A 103 -6.10 -7.33 15.72
C PHE A 103 -5.99 -5.84 15.37
N TYR A 104 -4.84 -5.43 14.83
CA TYR A 104 -4.62 -4.07 14.38
C TYR A 104 -4.67 -4.00 12.85
N ALA A 105 -5.10 -2.86 12.32
CA ALA A 105 -4.92 -2.55 10.92
C ALA A 105 -3.48 -2.03 10.67
N LEU A 106 -2.89 -2.35 9.53
CA LEU A 106 -1.66 -1.70 9.08
C LEU A 106 -1.96 -0.22 8.79
N ARG A 107 -1.19 0.67 9.38
CA ARG A 107 -1.40 2.12 9.33
C ARG A 107 -0.17 2.84 8.80
N ILE A 108 -0.39 3.98 8.17
CA ILE A 108 0.71 4.90 7.87
C ILE A 108 1.03 5.66 9.14
N GLY A 109 2.30 5.61 9.56
CA GLY A 109 2.80 6.24 10.76
C GLY A 109 3.84 7.33 10.47
N LEU A 110 3.77 8.41 11.21
CA LEU A 110 4.82 9.42 11.31
C LEU A 110 5.63 9.12 12.57
N LEU A 111 6.86 8.65 12.38
CA LEU A 111 7.72 8.27 13.49
C LEU A 111 8.62 9.44 13.93
N SER A 112 8.67 9.68 15.21
CA SER A 112 9.65 10.57 15.83
C SER A 112 10.18 9.93 17.10
N ALA A 113 11.49 9.76 17.22
CA ALA A 113 12.18 9.18 18.35
C ALA A 113 13.41 10.01 18.72
N GLY A 114 13.59 10.30 20.01
CA GLY A 114 14.69 11.12 20.52
C GLY A 114 14.23 12.14 21.54
N LYS A 115 15.12 13.07 21.90
CA LYS A 115 14.85 14.09 22.93
C LYS A 115 14.38 15.43 22.37
N GLY A 116 14.47 15.63 21.05
CA GLY A 116 14.07 16.85 20.37
C GLY A 116 12.68 16.77 19.73
N ASN A 117 12.37 17.77 18.92
CA ASN A 117 11.11 17.83 18.16
C ASN A 117 11.38 17.57 16.69
N ALA A 118 10.59 16.69 16.07
CA ALA A 118 10.52 16.53 14.63
C ALA A 118 9.32 17.29 14.06
N GLY A 119 9.43 17.75 12.82
CA GLY A 119 8.35 18.40 12.11
C GLY A 119 7.91 17.59 10.91
N PHE A 120 6.60 17.51 10.70
CA PHE A 120 6.00 16.86 9.54
C PHE A 120 5.07 17.84 8.84
N ARG A 121 5.18 17.94 7.50
CA ARG A 121 4.37 18.82 6.67
C ARG A 121 4.00 18.14 5.37
N LYS A 122 3.00 18.68 4.66
CA LYS A 122 2.61 18.24 3.31
C LYS A 122 2.38 16.73 3.22
N PHE A 123 1.81 16.15 4.26
CA PHE A 123 1.39 14.75 4.22
C PHE A 123 0.36 14.56 3.11
N ARG A 124 0.57 13.55 2.28
CA ARG A 124 -0.35 13.15 1.22
C ARG A 124 -0.51 11.64 1.22
N TYR A 125 -1.70 11.21 1.01
CA TYR A 125 -2.06 9.84 0.73
C TYR A 125 -2.83 9.80 -0.58
N ARG A 126 -2.49 8.87 -1.44
CA ARG A 126 -3.20 8.62 -2.67
C ARG A 126 -3.37 7.12 -2.83
N ASN A 127 -4.61 6.68 -2.98
CA ASN A 127 -4.88 5.36 -3.48
C ASN A 127 -4.37 5.32 -4.92
N ALA A 128 -3.37 4.50 -5.20
CA ALA A 128 -2.95 4.25 -6.56
C ALA A 128 -4.03 3.39 -7.19
N ILE A 129 -4.92 4.00 -7.95
CA ILE A 129 -5.76 3.27 -8.89
C ILE A 129 -4.76 2.60 -9.83
N PRO A 130 -4.77 1.26 -9.98
CA PRO A 130 -3.99 0.63 -11.03
C PRO A 130 -4.28 1.41 -12.29
N GLU A 131 -3.26 1.80 -13.06
CA GLU A 131 -3.48 2.20 -14.45
C GLU A 131 -4.40 1.13 -15.01
N GLU A 132 -5.56 1.53 -15.50
CA GLU A 132 -6.45 0.62 -16.21
C GLU A 132 -5.62 0.00 -17.33
N LYS A 133 -5.00 -1.12 -17.04
CA LYS A 133 -4.46 -1.98 -18.09
C LYS A 133 -5.68 -2.37 -18.86
N ASP A 134 -5.81 -1.83 -20.08
CA ASP A 134 -6.79 -2.19 -21.08
C ASP A 134 -7.71 -3.33 -20.62
N MET A 135 -8.68 -2.98 -19.76
CA MET A 135 -9.71 -3.94 -19.39
C MET A 135 -10.56 -4.10 -20.64
N SER A 136 -10.34 -5.18 -21.34
CA SER A 136 -11.05 -5.45 -22.58
C SER A 136 -12.55 -5.67 -22.32
N ALA A 137 -12.93 -6.03 -21.11
CA ALA A 137 -14.33 -6.19 -20.71
C ALA A 137 -14.50 -6.33 -19.18
N TYR A 138 -15.71 -6.03 -18.71
CA TYR A 138 -16.21 -6.33 -17.37
C TYR A 138 -17.03 -7.63 -17.45
N LEU A 139 -16.80 -8.56 -16.53
CA LEU A 139 -17.60 -9.78 -16.40
C LEU A 139 -18.51 -9.66 -15.17
N MET A 140 -19.80 -9.78 -15.38
CA MET A 140 -20.79 -9.92 -14.33
C MET A 140 -21.16 -11.39 -14.18
N VAL A 141 -21.14 -11.89 -12.95
CA VAL A 141 -21.58 -13.25 -12.61
C VAL A 141 -22.72 -13.11 -11.61
N PHE A 142 -23.86 -13.73 -11.90
CA PHE A 142 -25.07 -13.64 -11.07
C PHE A 142 -25.88 -14.94 -11.15
N HIS A 143 -26.80 -15.12 -10.22
CA HIS A 143 -27.76 -16.20 -10.25
C HIS A 143 -29.18 -15.64 -10.35
N LYS A 144 -30.10 -16.44 -10.86
CA LYS A 144 -31.53 -16.13 -10.84
C LYS A 144 -32.24 -17.11 -9.91
N ASP A 145 -33.10 -16.58 -9.04
CA ASP A 145 -33.82 -17.39 -8.04
C ASP A 145 -34.78 -18.41 -8.69
N GLU A 146 -35.37 -18.06 -9.84
CA GLU A 146 -36.33 -18.94 -10.52
C GLU A 146 -35.68 -20.23 -11.08
N THR A 147 -34.40 -20.15 -11.45
CA THR A 147 -33.70 -21.29 -12.11
C THR A 147 -32.59 -21.86 -11.27
N HIS A 148 -32.18 -21.16 -10.17
CA HIS A 148 -31.00 -21.46 -9.38
C HIS A 148 -29.70 -21.62 -10.19
N GLY A 149 -29.72 -21.17 -11.45
CA GLY A 149 -28.60 -21.27 -12.38
C GLY A 149 -27.62 -20.12 -12.23
N LEU A 150 -26.36 -20.36 -12.58
CA LEU A 150 -25.30 -19.36 -12.67
C LEU A 150 -25.29 -18.76 -14.07
N TYR A 151 -25.41 -17.45 -14.16
CA TYR A 151 -25.43 -16.67 -15.38
C TYR A 151 -24.20 -15.77 -15.47
N MET A 152 -23.82 -15.42 -16.69
CA MET A 152 -22.74 -14.49 -16.96
C MET A 152 -23.15 -13.46 -17.99
N ALA A 153 -22.67 -12.24 -17.83
CA ALA A 153 -22.83 -11.16 -18.80
C ALA A 153 -21.52 -10.37 -18.93
N VAL A 154 -21.26 -9.83 -20.11
CA VAL A 154 -20.07 -9.05 -20.41
C VAL A 154 -20.43 -7.62 -20.80
N SER A 155 -19.61 -6.68 -20.40
CA SER A 155 -19.71 -5.26 -20.78
C SER A 155 -18.35 -4.70 -21.15
N HIS A 156 -18.28 -3.84 -22.16
CA HIS A 156 -17.07 -3.12 -22.53
C HIS A 156 -17.02 -1.71 -21.92
N ASP A 157 -18.14 -1.20 -21.41
CA ASP A 157 -18.25 0.15 -20.82
C ASP A 157 -18.60 0.14 -19.33
N GLY A 158 -18.85 -1.05 -18.74
CA GLY A 158 -19.24 -1.21 -17.35
C GLY A 158 -20.69 -0.87 -17.02
N TYR A 159 -21.48 -0.42 -18.00
CA TYR A 159 -22.88 -0.01 -17.82
C TYR A 159 -23.86 -0.90 -18.62
N ASN A 160 -23.49 -1.24 -19.85
CA ASN A 160 -24.33 -2.05 -20.73
C ASN A 160 -23.78 -3.47 -20.78
N PHE A 161 -24.54 -4.41 -20.21
CA PHE A 161 -24.13 -5.82 -20.12
C PHE A 161 -24.91 -6.66 -21.12
N THR A 162 -24.20 -7.47 -21.90
CA THR A 162 -24.77 -8.47 -22.82
C THR A 162 -24.64 -9.83 -22.18
N ALA A 163 -25.74 -10.56 -22.09
CA ALA A 163 -25.73 -11.91 -21.56
C ALA A 163 -24.87 -12.84 -22.43
N LEU A 164 -24.08 -13.66 -21.77
CA LEU A 164 -23.35 -14.76 -22.40
C LEU A 164 -24.26 -16.02 -22.47
N ASN A 165 -23.86 -16.99 -23.30
CA ASN A 165 -24.57 -18.26 -23.48
C ASN A 165 -26.03 -18.03 -23.87
N ASP A 166 -26.29 -17.06 -24.78
CA ASP A 166 -27.61 -16.69 -25.27
C ASP A 166 -28.67 -16.40 -24.20
N GLY A 167 -28.19 -16.00 -23.00
CA GLY A 167 -29.03 -15.74 -21.86
C GLY A 167 -29.42 -16.94 -21.02
N GLU A 168 -28.93 -18.13 -21.41
CA GLU A 168 -29.09 -19.37 -20.66
C GLU A 168 -28.04 -19.49 -19.53
N PRO A 169 -28.28 -20.31 -18.50
CA PRO A 169 -27.31 -20.46 -17.40
C PRO A 169 -26.03 -21.16 -17.93
N VAL A 170 -24.89 -20.66 -17.49
CA VAL A 170 -23.58 -21.29 -17.75
C VAL A 170 -23.40 -22.54 -16.87
N ILE A 171 -24.02 -22.55 -15.70
CA ILE A 171 -24.17 -23.72 -14.83
C ILE A 171 -25.65 -23.83 -14.47
N ALA A 172 -26.28 -24.95 -14.80
CA ALA A 172 -27.67 -25.19 -14.45
C ALA A 172 -27.81 -25.40 -12.91
N GLY A 173 -28.91 -24.91 -12.34
CA GLY A 173 -29.11 -24.92 -10.88
C GLY A 173 -29.27 -26.33 -10.29
N ASP A 174 -29.69 -27.29 -11.08
CA ASP A 174 -29.80 -28.69 -10.69
C ASP A 174 -28.45 -29.45 -10.64
N THR A 175 -27.38 -28.85 -11.17
CA THR A 175 -26.01 -29.40 -11.11
C THR A 175 -25.23 -28.96 -9.87
N ILE A 176 -25.76 -28.02 -9.08
CA ILE A 176 -25.16 -27.60 -7.82
C ILE A 176 -25.67 -28.53 -6.72
N ALA A 177 -24.87 -29.53 -6.36
CA ALA A 177 -25.17 -30.42 -5.22
C ALA A 177 -25.12 -29.60 -3.92
N TYR A 178 -26.17 -29.76 -3.08
CA TYR A 178 -26.22 -29.25 -1.70
C TYR A 178 -25.37 -30.14 -0.79
#